data_65b10cd34eb63ad15a2711733b75e81e
#
_entry.id   65b10cd34eb63ad15a2711733b75e81e
#
_cell.length_a   1.000
_cell.length_b   1.000
_cell.length_c   1.000
_cell.angle_alpha   90.00
_cell.angle_beta   90.00
_cell.angle_gamma   90.00
#
_symmetry.space_group_name_H-M   'P 1'
#
loop_
_entity.id
_entity.type
_entity.pdbx_description
1 polymer ?
#
loop_
_entity_poly.entity_id
_entity_poly.type
_entity_poly.pdbx_seq_one_letter_code
_entity_poly.pdbx_strand_id
1 'polypeptide(L)'
;MIHYVTGNLLAASDEALINTVNTVGVMGKGIALQFKDRYPYNFQVYQQACKEGSIFPGKLLVTRDSNLSTDSKWIINFPTKKDWKHRSKYEYIEEGLKDLVRVLDQYRIKSIAIPPLGCGNGGLDWSKVKELMEKYLGELNVDIHIYQPNEAVSELLKQETNCREAKLTPARAMLLYALFYYESLGENSSLFVANKLAYFMQLLGEPSFGKLKFVAGHYGPYCTQVGYILHDINGKYIKGLEQMKIGAFDSLELQYSTMKEVSEYVKTKLKSEQVDRCLLYTSPSPRDKRQ
;
A
#
# COMPACT_ATOMS: atom_id res chain seq x y z
N MET A 1 13.62 7.17 -26.75
CA MET A 1 12.76 6.14 -27.42
C MET A 1 11.82 5.54 -26.36
N ILE A 2 10.54 5.24 -26.68
CA ILE A 2 9.60 4.64 -25.73
C ILE A 2 9.59 3.12 -25.86
N HIS A 3 9.75 2.42 -24.73
CA HIS A 3 9.67 0.97 -24.60
C HIS A 3 8.59 0.61 -23.60
N TYR A 4 7.69 -0.29 -23.97
CA TYR A 4 6.70 -0.85 -23.07
C TYR A 4 7.22 -2.12 -22.42
N VAL A 5 7.31 -2.10 -21.11
CA VAL A 5 7.88 -3.20 -20.33
C VAL A 5 6.91 -3.72 -19.26
N THR A 6 7.17 -4.92 -18.79
CA THR A 6 6.46 -5.53 -17.66
C THR A 6 7.49 -5.91 -16.60
N GLY A 7 7.16 -5.82 -15.34
CA GLY A 7 8.07 -6.19 -14.26
C GLY A 7 8.01 -5.24 -13.06
N ASN A 8 9.00 -5.34 -12.19
CA ASN A 8 9.12 -4.46 -11.02
C ASN A 8 9.90 -3.19 -11.38
N LEU A 9 9.23 -2.05 -11.41
CA LEU A 9 9.84 -0.75 -11.69
C LEU A 9 11.02 -0.42 -10.75
N LEU A 10 10.95 -0.85 -9.49
CA LEU A 10 12.03 -0.61 -8.52
C LEU A 10 13.30 -1.41 -8.81
N ALA A 11 13.23 -2.43 -9.67
CA ALA A 11 14.38 -3.18 -10.16
C ALA A 11 14.93 -2.63 -11.48
N ALA A 12 14.37 -1.53 -12.02
CA ALA A 12 14.83 -0.91 -13.25
C ALA A 12 16.28 -0.43 -13.14
N SER A 13 17.04 -0.64 -14.21
CA SER A 13 18.42 -0.13 -14.33
C SER A 13 18.50 1.35 -14.70
N ASP A 14 17.40 1.98 -15.07
CA ASP A 14 17.29 3.36 -15.47
C ASP A 14 17.91 4.35 -14.48
N GLU A 15 18.41 5.48 -14.99
CA GLU A 15 18.97 6.57 -14.17
C GLU A 15 17.92 7.22 -13.25
N ALA A 16 16.65 7.27 -13.74
CA ALA A 16 15.55 7.88 -13.01
C ALA A 16 14.36 6.94 -12.86
N LEU A 17 13.68 7.05 -11.71
CA LEU A 17 12.45 6.32 -11.40
C LEU A 17 11.35 7.32 -11.06
N ILE A 18 10.16 7.11 -11.63
CA ILE A 18 8.98 7.90 -11.24
C ILE A 18 8.24 7.22 -10.09
N ASN A 19 7.99 7.99 -9.05
CA ASN A 19 7.14 7.66 -7.92
C ASN A 19 5.83 8.45 -7.99
N THR A 20 4.69 7.78 -8.14
CA THR A 20 3.39 8.44 -8.15
C THR A 20 2.91 8.76 -6.73
N VAL A 21 2.67 10.05 -6.45
CA VAL A 21 2.39 10.55 -5.09
C VAL A 21 1.12 11.41 -5.04
N ASN A 22 0.71 11.76 -3.82
CA ASN A 22 -0.26 12.82 -3.53
C ASN A 22 0.47 14.09 -3.07
N THR A 23 -0.26 15.13 -2.63
CA THR A 23 0.34 16.39 -2.15
C THR A 23 0.15 16.63 -0.66
N VAL A 24 -0.26 15.60 0.10
CA VAL A 24 -0.46 15.67 1.56
C VAL A 24 0.59 14.90 2.37
N GLY A 25 1.66 14.43 1.72
CA GLY A 25 2.80 13.81 2.42
C GLY A 25 2.59 12.35 2.83
N VAL A 26 1.62 11.64 2.25
CA VAL A 26 1.28 10.26 2.61
C VAL A 26 1.73 9.29 1.51
N MET A 27 2.66 8.39 1.84
CA MET A 27 3.06 7.23 1.02
C MET A 27 2.61 5.95 1.73
N GLY A 28 1.30 5.67 1.70
CA GLY A 28 0.69 4.60 2.51
C GLY A 28 0.33 3.33 1.74
N LYS A 29 0.33 3.36 0.39
CA LYS A 29 -0.11 2.23 -0.46
C LYS A 29 0.61 2.21 -1.81
N GLY A 30 0.58 1.04 -2.45
CA GLY A 30 1.06 0.85 -3.81
C GLY A 30 2.54 1.19 -3.97
N ILE A 31 2.90 1.65 -5.15
CA ILE A 31 4.29 1.95 -5.48
C ILE A 31 4.90 3.01 -4.54
N ALA A 32 4.13 4.02 -4.12
CA ALA A 32 4.60 5.06 -3.22
C ALA A 32 5.10 4.50 -1.88
N LEU A 33 4.41 3.50 -1.32
CA LEU A 33 4.83 2.84 -0.10
C LEU A 33 6.17 2.13 -0.27
N GLN A 34 6.37 1.45 -1.40
CA GLN A 34 7.63 0.77 -1.71
C GLN A 34 8.79 1.76 -1.90
N PHE A 35 8.51 2.92 -2.52
CA PHE A 35 9.50 4.01 -2.60
C PHE A 35 9.86 4.55 -1.22
N LYS A 36 8.89 4.71 -0.33
CA LYS A 36 9.15 5.13 1.06
C LYS A 36 10.11 4.18 1.78
N ASP A 37 9.91 2.88 1.62
CA ASP A 37 10.73 1.88 2.30
C ASP A 37 12.13 1.78 1.67
N ARG A 38 12.22 1.92 0.34
CA ARG A 38 13.47 1.75 -0.39
C ARG A 38 14.31 3.02 -0.45
N TYR A 39 13.69 4.20 -0.41
CA TYR A 39 14.31 5.51 -0.53
C TYR A 39 13.85 6.45 0.61
N PRO A 40 14.34 6.23 1.84
CA PRO A 40 13.88 6.97 3.02
C PRO A 40 14.23 8.46 2.98
N TYR A 41 15.34 8.84 2.37
CA TYR A 41 15.70 10.25 2.18
C TYR A 41 14.72 10.96 1.26
N ASN A 42 14.39 10.34 0.11
CA ASN A 42 13.35 10.87 -0.78
C ASN A 42 12.02 11.07 -0.03
N PHE A 43 11.64 10.14 0.84
CA PHE A 43 10.41 10.28 1.61
C PHE A 43 10.43 11.48 2.56
N GLN A 44 11.54 11.73 3.25
CA GLN A 44 11.69 12.88 4.14
C GLN A 44 11.58 14.21 3.37
N VAL A 45 12.30 14.33 2.24
CA VAL A 45 12.23 15.52 1.37
C VAL A 45 10.84 15.74 0.82
N TYR A 46 10.17 14.67 0.38
CA TYR A 46 8.78 14.74 -0.10
C TYR A 46 7.82 15.21 1.00
N GLN A 47 7.93 14.68 2.22
CA GLN A 47 7.07 15.12 3.32
C GLN A 47 7.26 16.60 3.65
N GLN A 48 8.50 17.08 3.61
CA GLN A 48 8.79 18.49 3.84
C GLN A 48 8.21 19.36 2.73
N ALA A 49 8.40 18.98 1.46
CA ALA A 49 7.84 19.68 0.31
C ALA A 49 6.29 19.75 0.35
N CYS A 50 5.63 18.71 0.84
CA CYS A 50 4.18 18.73 1.05
C CYS A 50 3.75 19.71 2.15
N LYS A 51 4.49 19.77 3.27
CA LYS A 51 4.22 20.73 4.36
C LYS A 51 4.39 22.18 3.91
N GLU A 52 5.37 22.44 3.07
CA GLU A 52 5.67 23.76 2.50
C GLU A 52 4.75 24.15 1.34
N GLY A 53 3.95 23.20 0.82
CA GLY A 53 3.10 23.42 -0.35
C GLY A 53 3.89 23.60 -1.66
N SER A 54 5.16 23.17 -1.68
CA SER A 54 6.04 23.31 -2.86
C SER A 54 5.83 22.24 -3.93
N ILE A 55 5.08 21.16 -3.60
CA ILE A 55 4.67 20.10 -4.51
C ILE A 55 3.15 20.10 -4.72
N PHE A 56 2.71 20.15 -5.97
CA PHE A 56 1.30 20.14 -6.37
C PHE A 56 1.16 19.48 -7.76
N PRO A 57 -0.06 19.10 -8.21
CA PRO A 57 -0.25 18.56 -9.55
C PRO A 57 0.30 19.52 -10.60
N GLY A 58 1.12 19.01 -11.51
CA GLY A 58 1.87 19.82 -12.49
C GLY A 58 3.25 20.31 -12.02
N LYS A 59 3.62 20.08 -10.76
CA LYS A 59 4.95 20.38 -10.22
C LYS A 59 5.59 19.15 -9.61
N LEU A 60 6.63 18.66 -10.27
CA LEU A 60 7.37 17.48 -9.83
C LEU A 60 8.40 17.83 -8.76
N LEU A 61 8.70 16.87 -7.89
CA LEU A 61 9.78 16.97 -6.93
C LEU A 61 10.86 15.95 -7.26
N VAL A 62 12.07 16.43 -7.53
CA VAL A 62 13.21 15.60 -7.88
C VAL A 62 14.15 15.48 -6.69
N THR A 63 14.53 14.26 -6.36
CA THR A 63 15.54 13.96 -5.35
C THR A 63 16.57 13.00 -5.93
N ARG A 64 17.75 12.97 -5.34
CA ARG A 64 18.73 11.93 -5.62
C ARG A 64 18.94 11.10 -4.37
N ASP A 65 18.63 9.82 -4.47
CA ASP A 65 18.68 8.90 -3.33
C ASP A 65 19.38 7.59 -3.70
N SER A 66 19.91 6.92 -2.71
CA SER A 66 20.56 5.63 -2.83
C SER A 66 20.16 4.74 -1.67
N ASN A 67 20.24 3.44 -1.85
CA ASN A 67 20.12 2.48 -0.76
C ASN A 67 21.34 1.54 -0.74
N LEU A 68 21.43 0.69 0.28
CA LEU A 68 22.55 -0.23 0.46
C LEU A 68 22.74 -1.24 -0.69
N SER A 69 21.74 -1.40 -1.55
CA SER A 69 21.70 -2.41 -2.62
C SER A 69 21.67 -1.82 -4.03
N THR A 70 21.57 -0.50 -4.18
CA THR A 70 21.46 0.15 -5.50
C THR A 70 22.30 1.41 -5.59
N ASP A 71 22.82 1.67 -6.79
CA ASP A 71 23.46 2.93 -7.13
C ASP A 71 22.49 4.11 -6.95
N SER A 72 23.08 5.31 -6.82
CA SER A 72 22.34 6.55 -6.69
C SER A 72 21.42 6.77 -7.89
N LYS A 73 20.11 6.91 -7.66
CA LYS A 73 19.06 7.11 -8.66
C LYS A 73 18.42 8.48 -8.50
N TRP A 74 17.95 9.06 -9.61
CA TRP A 74 17.01 10.16 -9.59
C TRP A 74 15.62 9.63 -9.24
N ILE A 75 15.01 10.11 -8.18
CA ILE A 75 13.63 9.80 -7.82
C ILE A 75 12.77 11.02 -8.13
N ILE A 76 11.83 10.85 -9.06
CA ILE A 76 10.93 11.91 -9.49
C ILE A 76 9.56 11.65 -8.91
N ASN A 77 9.19 12.40 -7.88
CA ASN A 77 7.87 12.33 -7.29
C ASN A 77 6.87 13.08 -8.17
N PHE A 78 5.94 12.34 -8.73
CA PHE A 78 4.93 12.81 -9.67
C PHE A 78 3.56 12.88 -8.99
N PRO A 79 3.03 14.09 -8.68
CA PRO A 79 1.73 14.22 -8.02
C PRO A 79 0.59 13.88 -8.97
N THR A 80 0.02 12.70 -8.81
CA THR A 80 -1.17 12.26 -9.57
C THR A 80 -2.48 12.58 -8.85
N LYS A 81 -2.40 13.05 -7.60
CA LYS A 81 -3.54 13.37 -6.73
C LYS A 81 -3.22 14.55 -5.82
N LYS A 82 -4.24 15.31 -5.44
CA LYS A 82 -4.12 16.28 -4.33
C LYS A 82 -4.14 15.56 -2.98
N ASP A 83 -5.09 14.66 -2.78
CA ASP A 83 -5.25 13.87 -1.54
C ASP A 83 -5.35 12.39 -1.89
N TRP A 84 -4.83 11.51 -1.04
CA TRP A 84 -4.87 10.06 -1.22
C TRP A 84 -6.30 9.49 -1.27
N LYS A 85 -7.29 10.17 -0.70
CA LYS A 85 -8.71 9.80 -0.70
C LYS A 85 -9.40 10.01 -2.05
N HIS A 86 -8.89 10.92 -2.87
CA HIS A 86 -9.53 11.30 -4.13
C HIS A 86 -8.96 10.52 -5.32
N ARG A 87 -9.73 10.52 -6.41
CA ARG A 87 -9.26 9.97 -7.69
C ARG A 87 -8.24 10.91 -8.35
N SER A 88 -7.40 10.33 -9.19
CA SER A 88 -6.55 11.09 -10.12
C SER A 88 -7.39 11.78 -11.20
N LYS A 89 -6.81 12.80 -11.84
CA LYS A 89 -7.44 13.50 -12.97
C LYS A 89 -6.46 13.52 -14.14
N TYR A 90 -6.98 13.47 -15.36
CA TYR A 90 -6.16 13.52 -16.56
C TYR A 90 -5.36 14.83 -16.67
N GLU A 91 -5.95 15.95 -16.23
CA GLU A 91 -5.29 17.25 -16.19
C GLU A 91 -4.01 17.21 -15.32
N TYR A 92 -4.04 16.49 -14.20
CA TYR A 92 -2.85 16.33 -13.33
C TYR A 92 -1.74 15.53 -14.00
N ILE A 93 -2.14 14.53 -14.82
CA ILE A 93 -1.18 13.75 -15.60
C ILE A 93 -0.58 14.61 -16.71
N GLU A 94 -1.41 15.34 -17.44
CA GLU A 94 -0.97 16.19 -18.55
C GLU A 94 -0.03 17.31 -18.09
N GLU A 95 -0.40 18.03 -17.02
CA GLU A 95 0.45 19.08 -16.43
C GLU A 95 1.77 18.50 -15.89
N GLY A 96 1.70 17.34 -15.23
CA GLY A 96 2.89 16.66 -14.73
C GLY A 96 3.81 16.17 -15.84
N LEU A 97 3.27 15.70 -16.98
CA LEU A 97 4.07 15.30 -18.14
C LEU A 97 4.80 16.49 -18.77
N LYS A 98 4.18 17.67 -18.84
CA LYS A 98 4.84 18.91 -19.29
C LYS A 98 6.03 19.27 -18.40
N ASP A 99 5.85 19.18 -17.06
CA ASP A 99 6.95 19.45 -16.12
C ASP A 99 8.02 18.34 -16.18
N LEU A 100 7.62 17.07 -16.46
CA LEU A 100 8.57 15.97 -16.64
C LEU A 100 9.53 16.21 -17.80
N VAL A 101 9.04 16.69 -18.94
CA VAL A 101 9.89 17.06 -20.08
C VAL A 101 10.96 18.06 -19.66
N ARG A 102 10.57 19.12 -18.93
CA ARG A 102 11.48 20.13 -18.38
C ARG A 102 12.48 19.52 -17.39
N VAL A 103 12.04 18.63 -16.52
CA VAL A 103 12.88 17.95 -15.52
C VAL A 103 13.93 17.06 -16.21
N LEU A 104 13.52 16.27 -17.21
CA LEU A 104 14.43 15.39 -17.93
C LEU A 104 15.57 16.19 -18.61
N ASP A 105 15.25 17.33 -19.22
CA ASP A 105 16.24 18.22 -19.84
C ASP A 105 17.13 18.88 -18.78
N GLN A 106 16.54 19.48 -17.73
CA GLN A 106 17.25 20.18 -16.65
C GLN A 106 18.30 19.29 -15.96
N TYR A 107 17.95 18.05 -15.67
CA TYR A 107 18.83 17.09 -14.96
C TYR A 107 19.65 16.21 -15.94
N ARG A 108 19.48 16.41 -17.26
CA ARG A 108 20.16 15.65 -18.32
C ARG A 108 19.99 14.13 -18.16
N ILE A 109 18.78 13.71 -17.78
CA ILE A 109 18.45 12.30 -17.58
C ILE A 109 18.35 11.61 -18.94
N LYS A 110 19.07 10.49 -19.09
CA LYS A 110 19.13 9.74 -20.35
C LYS A 110 18.21 8.53 -20.37
N SER A 111 17.87 7.98 -19.20
CA SER A 111 16.94 6.87 -19.10
C SER A 111 16.01 7.00 -17.89
N ILE A 112 14.73 6.59 -18.06
CA ILE A 112 13.71 6.74 -17.03
C ILE A 112 12.69 5.61 -17.07
N ALA A 113 12.37 5.08 -15.88
CA ALA A 113 11.30 4.12 -15.68
C ALA A 113 10.02 4.82 -15.16
N ILE A 114 8.91 4.64 -15.85
CA ILE A 114 7.64 5.31 -15.61
C ILE A 114 6.55 4.27 -15.31
N PRO A 115 5.85 4.35 -14.15
CA PRO A 115 4.71 3.49 -13.85
C PRO A 115 3.45 3.96 -14.61
N PRO A 116 2.35 3.17 -14.64
CA PRO A 116 1.08 3.60 -15.22
C PRO A 116 0.47 4.73 -14.38
N LEU A 117 0.75 5.98 -14.80
CA LEU A 117 0.44 7.21 -14.06
C LEU A 117 -1.05 7.34 -13.72
N GLY A 118 -1.38 7.30 -12.42
CA GLY A 118 -2.75 7.45 -11.96
C GLY A 118 -3.71 6.28 -12.27
N CYS A 119 -3.26 5.19 -12.92
CA CYS A 119 -4.14 4.08 -13.34
C CYS A 119 -4.45 3.08 -12.22
N GLY A 120 -3.56 2.88 -11.26
CA GLY A 120 -3.82 2.01 -10.11
C GLY A 120 -4.84 2.62 -9.14
N ASN A 121 -4.41 2.96 -7.92
CA ASN A 121 -5.25 3.64 -6.91
C ASN A 121 -5.83 5.00 -7.36
N GLY A 122 -5.42 5.52 -8.52
CA GLY A 122 -5.94 6.75 -9.13
C GLY A 122 -7.23 6.55 -9.91
N GLY A 123 -7.44 5.35 -10.47
CA GLY A 123 -8.64 4.96 -11.19
C GLY A 123 -8.79 5.60 -12.58
N LEU A 124 -7.67 6.03 -13.20
CA LEU A 124 -7.65 6.48 -14.59
C LEU A 124 -7.58 5.29 -15.55
N ASP A 125 -8.14 5.47 -16.73
CA ASP A 125 -8.06 4.51 -17.83
C ASP A 125 -6.66 4.51 -18.44
N TRP A 126 -6.07 3.33 -18.59
CA TRP A 126 -4.71 3.16 -19.08
C TRP A 126 -4.55 3.62 -20.54
N SER A 127 -5.51 3.34 -21.41
CA SER A 127 -5.41 3.70 -22.83
C SER A 127 -5.25 5.20 -23.02
N LYS A 128 -6.05 5.99 -22.29
CA LYS A 128 -5.98 7.46 -22.33
C LYS A 128 -4.70 8.02 -21.73
N VAL A 129 -4.23 7.42 -20.63
CA VAL A 129 -2.96 7.85 -20.00
C VAL A 129 -1.79 7.50 -20.92
N LYS A 130 -1.82 6.36 -21.59
CA LYS A 130 -0.84 5.94 -22.58
C LYS A 130 -0.73 6.95 -23.72
N GLU A 131 -1.86 7.37 -24.30
CA GLU A 131 -1.90 8.39 -25.35
C GLU A 131 -1.28 9.72 -24.91
N LEU A 132 -1.55 10.15 -23.66
CA LEU A 132 -0.93 11.36 -23.10
C LEU A 132 0.60 11.19 -22.94
N MET A 133 1.04 10.02 -22.46
CA MET A 133 2.47 9.75 -22.32
C MET A 133 3.17 9.74 -23.69
N GLU A 134 2.61 9.09 -24.69
CA GLU A 134 3.14 9.07 -26.07
C GLU A 134 3.20 10.49 -26.67
N LYS A 135 2.14 11.30 -26.48
CA LYS A 135 2.06 12.68 -26.95
C LYS A 135 3.20 13.57 -26.43
N TYR A 136 3.51 13.47 -25.13
CA TYR A 136 4.49 14.37 -24.50
C TYR A 136 5.92 13.84 -24.49
N LEU A 137 6.09 12.51 -24.53
CA LEU A 137 7.39 11.88 -24.34
C LEU A 137 7.94 11.26 -25.65
N GLY A 138 7.10 11.08 -26.67
CA GLY A 138 7.44 10.32 -27.87
C GLY A 138 8.61 10.89 -28.69
N GLU A 139 8.79 12.22 -28.71
CA GLU A 139 9.83 12.90 -29.47
C GLU A 139 11.12 13.15 -28.68
N LEU A 140 11.16 12.76 -27.39
CA LEU A 140 12.34 13.00 -26.56
C LEU A 140 13.48 12.04 -26.89
N ASN A 141 14.70 12.57 -26.89
CA ASN A 141 15.91 11.77 -27.00
C ASN A 141 16.34 11.21 -25.64
N VAL A 142 15.44 10.45 -25.03
CA VAL A 142 15.60 9.78 -23.74
C VAL A 142 15.11 8.35 -23.89
N ASP A 143 15.77 7.40 -23.26
CA ASP A 143 15.27 6.02 -23.17
C ASP A 143 14.19 5.93 -22.09
N ILE A 144 12.96 5.66 -22.51
CA ILE A 144 11.79 5.72 -21.65
C ILE A 144 11.18 4.32 -21.55
N HIS A 145 11.25 3.72 -20.36
CA HIS A 145 10.64 2.43 -20.06
C HIS A 145 9.31 2.63 -19.34
N ILE A 146 8.20 2.43 -20.06
CA ILE A 146 6.86 2.56 -19.52
C ILE A 146 6.38 1.19 -19.03
N TYR A 147 6.21 1.07 -17.73
CA TYR A 147 5.69 -0.14 -17.08
C TYR A 147 4.18 -0.22 -17.25
N GLN A 148 3.71 -1.27 -17.92
CA GLN A 148 2.28 -1.47 -18.15
C GLN A 148 1.59 -2.02 -16.89
N PRO A 149 0.28 -1.73 -16.70
CA PRO A 149 -0.50 -2.41 -15.68
C PRO A 149 -0.48 -3.92 -15.94
N ASN A 150 -0.01 -4.71 -14.97
CA ASN A 150 0.08 -6.15 -15.12
C ASN A 150 -0.28 -6.84 -13.79
N GLU A 151 -1.20 -7.79 -13.85
CA GLU A 151 -1.61 -8.61 -12.69
C GLU A 151 -0.45 -9.46 -12.15
N ALA A 152 0.42 -9.98 -13.03
CA ALA A 152 1.61 -10.74 -12.63
C ALA A 152 2.61 -9.91 -11.80
N VAL A 153 2.71 -8.59 -12.02
CA VAL A 153 3.54 -7.70 -11.18
C VAL A 153 2.96 -7.58 -9.78
N SER A 154 1.63 -7.58 -9.64
CA SER A 154 0.98 -7.63 -8.33
C SER A 154 1.40 -8.85 -7.52
N GLU A 155 1.53 -10.01 -8.17
CA GLU A 155 1.96 -11.26 -7.52
C GLU A 155 3.46 -11.27 -7.19
N LEU A 156 4.32 -10.76 -8.08
CA LEU A 156 5.76 -10.62 -7.81
C LEU A 156 6.03 -9.68 -6.64
N LEU A 157 5.31 -8.56 -6.57
CA LEU A 157 5.43 -7.60 -5.47
C LEU A 157 4.88 -8.16 -4.15
N LYS A 158 3.89 -9.06 -4.21
CA LYS A 158 3.45 -9.84 -3.04
C LYS A 158 4.58 -10.75 -2.51
N GLN A 159 5.42 -11.28 -3.38
CA GLN A 159 6.56 -12.13 -2.99
C GLN A 159 7.73 -11.32 -2.40
N GLU A 160 8.02 -10.13 -2.94
CA GLU A 160 9.11 -9.26 -2.46
C GLU A 160 8.81 -8.55 -1.13
N THR A 161 7.54 -8.33 -0.81
CA THR A 161 7.12 -7.71 0.46
C THR A 161 7.38 -8.61 1.69
N ASN A 162 7.84 -9.83 1.49
CA ASN A 162 8.16 -10.80 2.56
C ASN A 162 9.33 -10.40 3.47
N CYS A 163 10.00 -9.27 3.23
CA CYS A 163 11.18 -8.84 3.99
C CYS A 163 10.91 -7.82 5.10
N ARG A 164 9.65 -7.50 5.43
CA ARG A 164 9.36 -6.56 6.52
C ARG A 164 9.45 -7.24 7.87
N GLU A 165 10.27 -6.68 8.77
CA GLU A 165 10.23 -6.97 10.19
C GLU A 165 8.95 -6.37 10.82
N ALA A 166 7.81 -7.00 10.56
CA ALA A 166 6.58 -6.65 11.27
C ALA A 166 6.66 -7.17 12.70
N LYS A 167 6.65 -6.27 13.69
CA LYS A 167 6.66 -6.64 15.11
C LYS A 167 5.23 -6.87 15.60
N LEU A 168 5.03 -7.96 16.32
CA LEU A 168 3.77 -8.22 17.01
C LEU A 168 3.61 -7.23 18.18
N THR A 169 2.42 -6.65 18.26
CA THR A 169 1.91 -5.94 19.44
C THR A 169 0.66 -6.68 19.94
N PRO A 170 0.17 -6.44 21.17
CA PRO A 170 -1.05 -7.10 21.64
C PRO A 170 -2.21 -7.01 20.64
N ALA A 171 -2.52 -5.81 20.12
CA ALA A 171 -3.59 -5.63 19.14
C ALA A 171 -3.37 -6.42 17.85
N ARG A 172 -2.15 -6.41 17.30
CA ARG A 172 -1.80 -7.15 16.09
C ARG A 172 -1.90 -8.65 16.27
N ALA A 173 -1.35 -9.16 17.37
CA ALA A 173 -1.37 -10.58 17.70
C ALA A 173 -2.81 -11.09 17.95
N MET A 174 -3.61 -10.34 18.69
CA MET A 174 -5.00 -10.70 18.95
C MET A 174 -5.83 -10.71 17.66
N LEU A 175 -5.70 -9.69 16.80
CA LEU A 175 -6.43 -9.64 15.54
C LEU A 175 -6.02 -10.78 14.60
N LEU A 176 -4.72 -11.05 14.47
CA LEU A 176 -4.21 -12.17 13.68
C LEU A 176 -4.69 -13.52 14.22
N TYR A 177 -4.60 -13.72 15.52
CA TYR A 177 -5.04 -14.96 16.15
C TYR A 177 -6.53 -15.22 15.92
N ALA A 178 -7.36 -14.17 16.05
CA ALA A 178 -8.78 -14.26 15.76
C ALA A 178 -9.08 -14.54 14.27
N LEU A 179 -8.31 -13.95 13.34
CA LEU A 179 -8.44 -14.24 11.91
C LEU A 179 -8.05 -15.68 11.58
N PHE A 180 -6.92 -16.19 12.11
CA PHE A 180 -6.53 -17.60 11.93
C PHE A 180 -7.58 -18.56 12.47
N TYR A 181 -8.13 -18.23 13.64
CA TYR A 181 -9.20 -19.07 14.22
C TYR A 181 -10.46 -19.00 13.36
N TYR A 182 -10.85 -17.82 12.88
CA TYR A 182 -12.00 -17.63 12.01
C TYR A 182 -11.88 -18.46 10.71
N GLU A 183 -10.71 -18.48 10.07
CA GLU A 183 -10.46 -19.33 8.90
C GLU A 183 -10.47 -20.83 9.22
N SER A 184 -10.09 -21.22 10.44
CA SER A 184 -10.17 -22.61 10.86
C SER A 184 -11.60 -23.15 10.95
N LEU A 185 -12.59 -22.24 10.97
CA LEU A 185 -14.02 -22.59 10.92
C LEU A 185 -14.55 -22.71 9.47
N GLY A 186 -13.69 -22.59 8.46
CA GLY A 186 -14.06 -22.69 7.04
C GLY A 186 -14.47 -21.36 6.38
N GLU A 187 -14.28 -20.23 7.08
CA GLU A 187 -14.63 -18.92 6.60
C GLU A 187 -13.41 -18.17 6.02
N ASN A 188 -13.63 -17.15 5.17
CA ASN A 188 -12.55 -16.37 4.57
C ASN A 188 -12.30 -15.06 5.30
N SER A 189 -11.05 -14.77 5.61
CA SER A 189 -10.64 -13.48 6.17
C SER A 189 -10.73 -12.35 5.14
N SER A 190 -11.20 -11.19 5.59
CA SER A 190 -11.30 -9.98 4.77
C SER A 190 -11.13 -8.73 5.63
N LEU A 191 -10.98 -7.56 5.01
CA LEU A 191 -10.98 -6.28 5.74
C LEU A 191 -12.31 -6.07 6.50
N PHE A 192 -13.41 -6.55 5.94
CA PHE A 192 -14.72 -6.53 6.61
C PHE A 192 -14.71 -7.37 7.90
N VAL A 193 -14.26 -8.61 7.82
CA VAL A 193 -14.16 -9.52 8.97
C VAL A 193 -13.23 -8.95 10.03
N ALA A 194 -12.05 -8.45 9.63
CA ALA A 194 -11.09 -7.86 10.57
C ALA A 194 -11.70 -6.64 11.32
N ASN A 195 -12.49 -5.80 10.64
CA ASN A 195 -13.21 -4.69 11.28
C ASN A 195 -14.24 -5.19 12.30
N LYS A 196 -14.98 -6.25 12.00
CA LYS A 196 -15.97 -6.81 12.92
C LYS A 196 -15.31 -7.44 14.15
N LEU A 197 -14.26 -8.23 13.95
CA LEU A 197 -13.51 -8.82 15.05
C LEU A 197 -12.90 -7.75 15.98
N ALA A 198 -12.27 -6.72 15.41
CA ALA A 198 -11.72 -5.61 16.19
C ALA A 198 -12.81 -4.82 16.94
N TYR A 199 -13.98 -4.60 16.33
CA TYR A 199 -15.12 -3.96 16.98
C TYR A 199 -15.63 -4.77 18.17
N PHE A 200 -15.80 -6.07 18.01
CA PHE A 200 -16.26 -6.93 19.10
C PHE A 200 -15.24 -7.03 20.24
N MET A 201 -13.94 -7.10 19.92
CA MET A 201 -12.91 -7.05 20.96
C MET A 201 -12.98 -5.75 21.76
N GLN A 202 -13.23 -4.60 21.09
CA GLN A 202 -13.42 -3.33 21.78
C GLN A 202 -14.68 -3.34 22.68
N LEU A 203 -15.80 -3.88 22.20
CA LEU A 203 -17.03 -4.01 22.99
C LEU A 203 -16.85 -4.90 24.22
N LEU A 204 -16.01 -5.93 24.12
CA LEU A 204 -15.65 -6.79 25.24
C LEU A 204 -14.66 -6.14 26.22
N GLY A 205 -14.36 -4.86 26.01
CA GLY A 205 -13.50 -4.07 26.90
C GLY A 205 -12.00 -4.36 26.73
N GLU A 206 -11.55 -4.82 25.53
CA GLU A 206 -10.13 -5.05 25.29
C GLU A 206 -9.36 -3.72 25.16
N PRO A 207 -8.44 -3.42 26.10
CA PRO A 207 -7.76 -2.13 26.13
C PRO A 207 -6.92 -1.85 24.88
N SER A 208 -6.38 -2.89 24.24
CA SER A 208 -5.56 -2.77 23.02
C SER A 208 -6.32 -2.19 21.83
N PHE A 209 -7.65 -2.30 21.84
CA PHE A 209 -8.55 -1.74 20.81
C PHE A 209 -9.31 -0.50 21.29
N GLY A 210 -9.15 -0.07 22.55
CA GLY A 210 -9.91 1.04 23.16
C GLY A 210 -9.78 2.39 22.47
N LYS A 211 -8.68 2.61 21.72
CA LYS A 211 -8.44 3.86 20.95
C LYS A 211 -9.02 3.86 19.55
N LEU A 212 -9.59 2.74 19.08
CA LEU A 212 -10.19 2.67 17.75
C LEU A 212 -11.49 3.48 17.71
N LYS A 213 -11.66 4.26 16.62
CA LYS A 213 -12.86 5.07 16.41
C LYS A 213 -13.72 4.44 15.32
N PHE A 214 -14.71 3.66 15.76
CA PHE A 214 -15.69 3.08 14.85
C PHE A 214 -16.77 4.08 14.48
N VAL A 215 -17.13 4.09 13.19
CA VAL A 215 -18.24 4.86 12.63
C VAL A 215 -19.24 3.91 11.99
N ALA A 216 -20.48 4.33 11.88
CA ALA A 216 -21.50 3.58 11.14
C ALA A 216 -21.12 3.59 9.65
N GLY A 217 -20.78 2.43 9.10
CA GLY A 217 -20.54 2.21 7.70
C GLY A 217 -21.71 1.51 7.02
N HIS A 218 -21.66 1.39 5.70
CA HIS A 218 -22.73 0.77 4.91
C HIS A 218 -23.02 -0.68 5.32
N TYR A 219 -21.98 -1.41 5.77
CA TYR A 219 -22.08 -2.80 6.22
C TYR A 219 -21.88 -2.95 7.74
N GLY A 220 -22.20 -1.89 8.52
CA GLY A 220 -22.07 -1.84 9.98
C GLY A 220 -20.78 -1.14 10.44
N PRO A 221 -20.34 -1.37 11.70
CA PRO A 221 -19.21 -0.65 12.29
C PRO A 221 -17.94 -0.79 11.45
N TYR A 222 -17.30 0.35 11.14
CA TYR A 222 -16.08 0.43 10.36
C TYR A 222 -15.08 1.38 11.00
N CYS A 223 -13.81 1.00 11.03
CA CYS A 223 -12.71 1.81 11.54
C CYS A 223 -11.52 1.77 10.58
N THR A 224 -11.15 2.91 10.03
CA THR A 224 -10.00 3.03 9.12
C THR A 224 -8.69 2.59 9.78
N GLN A 225 -8.57 2.74 11.10
CA GLN A 225 -7.37 2.36 11.86
C GLN A 225 -7.13 0.84 11.85
N VAL A 226 -8.18 0.02 11.71
CA VAL A 226 -8.03 -1.44 11.51
C VAL A 226 -7.27 -1.74 10.23
N GLY A 227 -7.55 -1.00 9.16
CA GLY A 227 -6.78 -1.09 7.92
C GLY A 227 -5.28 -0.78 8.13
N TYR A 228 -4.93 0.19 8.97
CA TYR A 228 -3.53 0.49 9.30
C TYR A 228 -2.87 -0.66 10.08
N ILE A 229 -3.59 -1.25 11.04
CA ILE A 229 -3.08 -2.43 11.77
C ILE A 229 -2.76 -3.57 10.81
N LEU A 230 -3.64 -3.84 9.85
CA LEU A 230 -3.42 -4.88 8.82
C LEU A 230 -2.25 -4.52 7.89
N HIS A 231 -2.12 -3.25 7.49
CA HIS A 231 -0.99 -2.80 6.68
C HIS A 231 0.37 -2.98 7.39
N ASP A 232 0.41 -2.75 8.70
CA ASP A 232 1.63 -2.90 9.49
C ASP A 232 2.11 -4.35 9.60
N ILE A 233 1.23 -5.32 9.41
CA ILE A 233 1.53 -6.76 9.43
C ILE A 233 1.53 -7.41 8.05
N ASN A 234 1.24 -6.60 7.00
CA ASN A 234 1.25 -7.07 5.62
C ASN A 234 2.68 -7.38 5.15
N GLY A 235 2.81 -8.44 4.38
CA GLY A 235 4.08 -8.98 3.90
C GLY A 235 4.64 -10.10 4.77
N LYS A 236 4.54 -10.03 6.09
CA LYS A 236 5.00 -11.10 6.99
C LYS A 236 3.85 -12.03 7.41
N TYR A 237 2.76 -11.48 7.94
CA TYR A 237 1.66 -12.26 8.55
C TYR A 237 0.46 -12.40 7.64
N ILE A 238 0.22 -11.41 6.80
CA ILE A 238 -0.85 -11.41 5.79
C ILE A 238 -0.30 -10.91 4.46
N LYS A 239 -1.00 -11.22 3.36
CA LYS A 239 -0.76 -10.71 2.00
C LYS A 239 -2.06 -10.20 1.40
N GLY A 240 -1.95 -9.40 0.33
CA GLY A 240 -3.11 -8.89 -0.41
C GLY A 240 -3.36 -7.40 -0.24
N LEU A 241 -2.61 -6.70 0.62
CA LEU A 241 -2.75 -5.25 0.83
C LEU A 241 -1.73 -4.40 0.06
N GLU A 242 -0.96 -5.01 -0.86
CA GLU A 242 0.22 -4.36 -1.47
C GLU A 242 -0.14 -3.29 -2.49
N GLN A 243 -1.09 -3.54 -3.39
CA GLN A 243 -1.31 -2.65 -4.53
C GLN A 243 -2.75 -2.35 -4.92
N MET A 244 -3.70 -3.17 -4.52
CA MET A 244 -5.07 -3.01 -4.98
C MET A 244 -5.91 -2.24 -3.97
N LYS A 245 -6.90 -1.52 -4.50
CA LYS A 245 -8.02 -1.03 -3.69
C LYS A 245 -8.79 -2.27 -3.23
N ILE A 246 -8.37 -2.83 -2.09
CA ILE A 246 -9.08 -3.98 -1.52
C ILE A 246 -10.49 -3.52 -1.17
N GLY A 247 -11.47 -4.17 -1.77
CA GLY A 247 -12.85 -4.05 -1.36
C GLY A 247 -13.01 -4.59 0.06
N ALA A 248 -14.08 -4.17 0.75
CA ALA A 248 -14.32 -4.61 2.12
C ALA A 248 -14.37 -6.15 2.24
N PHE A 249 -14.80 -6.83 1.19
CA PHE A 249 -15.02 -8.28 1.15
C PHE A 249 -13.94 -9.07 0.41
N ASP A 250 -12.93 -8.39 -0.14
CA ASP A 250 -11.82 -9.08 -0.79
C ASP A 250 -11.05 -9.90 0.25
N SER A 251 -10.69 -11.13 -0.09
CA SER A 251 -9.99 -12.04 0.82
C SER A 251 -8.60 -11.54 1.16
N LEU A 252 -8.25 -11.61 2.44
CA LEU A 252 -6.89 -11.47 2.95
C LEU A 252 -6.24 -12.84 2.96
N GLU A 253 -5.02 -12.94 2.48
CA GLU A 253 -4.25 -14.17 2.51
C GLU A 253 -3.42 -14.24 3.79
N LEU A 254 -3.85 -15.08 4.76
CA LEU A 254 -3.11 -15.31 5.99
C LEU A 254 -1.88 -16.19 5.75
N GLN A 255 -0.73 -15.81 6.31
CA GLN A 255 0.50 -16.59 6.21
C GLN A 255 0.57 -17.64 7.31
N TYR A 256 0.02 -18.84 7.05
CA TYR A 256 -0.07 -19.94 8.02
C TYR A 256 1.27 -20.38 8.59
N SER A 257 2.38 -20.16 7.91
CA SER A 257 3.74 -20.39 8.44
C SER A 257 4.03 -19.56 9.69
N THR A 258 3.35 -18.44 9.89
CA THR A 258 3.51 -17.54 11.04
C THR A 258 2.54 -17.83 12.18
N MET A 259 1.58 -18.74 11.99
CA MET A 259 0.55 -19.07 12.99
C MET A 259 1.15 -19.51 14.33
N LYS A 260 2.25 -20.28 14.29
CA LYS A 260 2.94 -20.72 15.50
C LYS A 260 3.51 -19.55 16.29
N GLU A 261 4.18 -18.60 15.62
CA GLU A 261 4.73 -17.40 16.24
C GLU A 261 3.63 -16.54 16.89
N VAL A 262 2.51 -16.34 16.18
CA VAL A 262 1.35 -15.60 16.70
C VAL A 262 0.73 -16.28 17.91
N SER A 263 0.52 -17.60 17.84
CA SER A 263 -0.04 -18.39 18.95
C SER A 263 0.88 -18.37 20.17
N GLU A 264 2.18 -18.45 19.99
CA GLU A 264 3.16 -18.38 21.08
C GLU A 264 3.17 -16.99 21.72
N TYR A 265 3.13 -15.91 20.92
CA TYR A 265 2.99 -14.56 21.43
C TYR A 265 1.73 -14.39 22.28
N VAL A 266 0.58 -14.86 21.78
CA VAL A 266 -0.70 -14.80 22.50
C VAL A 266 -0.63 -15.54 23.83
N LYS A 267 -0.07 -16.75 23.85
CA LYS A 267 0.06 -17.57 25.08
C LYS A 267 1.03 -16.99 26.11
N THR A 268 2.11 -16.34 25.66
CA THR A 268 3.22 -15.92 26.55
C THR A 268 3.15 -14.44 26.95
N LYS A 269 2.55 -13.59 26.13
CA LYS A 269 2.55 -12.12 26.31
C LYS A 269 1.20 -11.55 26.67
N LEU A 270 0.12 -12.27 26.47
CA LEU A 270 -1.24 -11.84 26.79
C LEU A 270 -1.75 -12.52 28.07
N LYS A 271 -2.68 -11.84 28.77
CA LYS A 271 -3.38 -12.42 29.92
C LYS A 271 -4.47 -13.39 29.45
N SER A 272 -4.84 -14.38 30.28
CA SER A 272 -5.87 -15.36 29.94
C SER A 272 -7.17 -14.69 29.47
N GLU A 273 -7.64 -13.66 30.18
CA GLU A 273 -8.85 -12.90 29.81
C GLU A 273 -8.78 -12.27 28.40
N GLN A 274 -7.59 -11.86 27.94
CA GLN A 274 -7.40 -11.31 26.59
C GLN A 274 -7.49 -12.40 25.54
N VAL A 275 -6.98 -13.60 25.84
CA VAL A 275 -7.07 -14.77 24.96
C VAL A 275 -8.53 -15.20 24.83
N ASP A 276 -9.26 -15.25 25.92
CA ASP A 276 -10.68 -15.60 25.91
C ASP A 276 -11.51 -14.64 25.06
N ARG A 277 -11.22 -13.34 25.13
CA ARG A 277 -11.88 -12.33 24.29
C ARG A 277 -11.62 -12.54 22.79
N CYS A 278 -10.46 -13.04 22.41
CA CYS A 278 -10.18 -13.37 21.00
C CYS A 278 -11.07 -14.52 20.49
N LEU A 279 -11.44 -15.45 21.36
CA LEU A 279 -12.14 -16.69 20.99
C LEU A 279 -13.68 -16.60 21.15
N LEU A 280 -14.18 -15.69 21.98
CA LEU A 280 -15.62 -15.59 22.26
C LEU A 280 -16.49 -15.35 21.04
N TYR A 281 -16.00 -14.59 20.06
CA TYR A 281 -16.75 -14.26 18.83
C TYR A 281 -16.47 -15.20 17.66
N THR A 282 -15.47 -16.05 17.80
CA THR A 282 -15.13 -17.07 16.81
C THR A 282 -15.66 -18.44 17.18
N SER A 283 -16.27 -18.58 18.37
CA SER A 283 -16.93 -19.81 18.76
C SER A 283 -18.31 -19.92 18.09
N PRO A 284 -18.69 -21.11 17.56
CA PRO A 284 -20.00 -21.31 16.99
C PRO A 284 -21.08 -20.98 18.03
N SER A 285 -22.13 -20.29 17.58
CA SER A 285 -23.28 -19.97 18.45
C SER A 285 -23.85 -21.24 19.08
N PRO A 286 -24.34 -21.18 20.32
CA PRO A 286 -25.07 -22.31 20.92
C PRO A 286 -26.27 -22.80 20.08
N ARG A 287 -26.74 -21.99 19.12
CA ARG A 287 -27.78 -22.38 18.15
C ARG A 287 -27.28 -23.31 17.07
N ASP A 288 -25.97 -23.26 16.71
CA ASP A 288 -25.39 -24.13 15.69
C ASP A 288 -25.10 -25.54 16.18
N LYS A 289 -25.20 -25.79 17.46
CA LYS A 289 -25.05 -27.13 18.08
C LYS A 289 -26.34 -27.95 18.09
N ARG A 290 -27.41 -27.51 17.42
CA ARG A 290 -28.70 -28.20 17.34
C ARG A 290 -29.00 -28.69 15.91
N GLN A 291 -28.00 -29.22 15.22
CA GLN A 291 -28.26 -30.08 14.06
C GLN A 291 -27.64 -31.45 14.28
#